data_11bbe31b555cd9e4d149fd7b8bd2def5
#
_entry.id   11bbe31b555cd9e4d149fd7b8bd2def5
#
_cell.length_a   1.000
_cell.length_b   1.000
_cell.length_c   1.000
_cell.angle_alpha   90.00
_cell.angle_beta   90.00
_cell.angle_gamma   90.00
#
_symmetry.space_group_name_H-M   'P 1'
#
loop_
_entity.id
_entity.type
_entity.pdbx_description
1 polymer ?
#
loop_
_entity_poly.entity_id
_entity_poly.type
_entity_poly.pdbx_seq_one_letter_code
_entity_poly.pdbx_strand_id
1 'polypeptide(L)'
;MRATRSHDEREFTFDERDFRRVCRMIRDRAGIHLHPHKRDMVYSRLARRVRALGMEKFGDYLDHVETDPDAELQGFINALTTNLTSFFRESHHFDALAEHLRTRGRDGVRIWCNAASTGEEPYSLAITACEAFGTMTPPVRILATDIDTNVLHTAARGVYPVERVNTLSLQRRRQFFQRGSGANAGLCRVKPELQAMIEFRPLNLLSEDYGLRGGFDAVFCRNVMIYFDKATQYEVLQRVVPLIAPDGLFFAGHSESFGHAHDLITPCGRTTYRPASGVRA
;
A
#
# COMPACT_ATOMS: atom_id res chain seq x y z
N MET A 1 -4.75 -38.63 -14.12
CA MET A 1 -6.06 -37.97 -14.22
C MET A 1 -6.32 -37.22 -12.92
N ARG A 2 -6.14 -35.89 -12.89
CA ARG A 2 -6.57 -35.06 -11.78
C ARG A 2 -8.04 -34.71 -11.99
N ALA A 3 -8.89 -35.21 -11.11
CA ALA A 3 -10.30 -34.88 -11.10
C ALA A 3 -10.48 -33.36 -10.93
N THR A 4 -11.11 -32.72 -11.90
CA THR A 4 -11.70 -31.39 -11.78
C THR A 4 -12.76 -31.45 -10.70
N ARG A 5 -12.48 -30.83 -9.54
CA ARG A 5 -13.52 -30.63 -8.51
C ARG A 5 -14.65 -29.83 -9.12
N SER A 6 -15.83 -30.40 -9.11
CA SER A 6 -17.05 -29.81 -9.62
C SER A 6 -17.42 -28.56 -8.81
N HIS A 7 -18.10 -27.60 -9.43
CA HIS A 7 -18.55 -26.32 -8.85
C HIS A 7 -19.59 -26.48 -7.70
N ASP A 8 -19.93 -27.71 -7.31
CA ASP A 8 -21.04 -28.04 -6.42
C ASP A 8 -20.67 -28.25 -4.94
N GLU A 9 -19.41 -28.03 -4.52
CA GLU A 9 -18.97 -28.23 -3.11
C GLU A 9 -18.63 -26.91 -2.39
N ARG A 10 -19.26 -25.80 -2.75
CA ARG A 10 -19.06 -24.53 -2.02
C ARG A 10 -19.94 -24.53 -0.78
N GLU A 11 -19.38 -24.18 0.38
CA GLU A 11 -20.08 -24.04 1.66
C GLU A 11 -21.27 -23.06 1.60
N PHE A 12 -21.10 -21.96 0.82
CA PHE A 12 -22.11 -20.93 0.62
C PHE A 12 -22.45 -20.77 -0.85
N THR A 13 -23.72 -20.52 -1.17
CA THR A 13 -24.13 -20.12 -2.52
C THR A 13 -23.57 -18.74 -2.82
N PHE A 14 -22.87 -18.60 -3.97
CA PHE A 14 -22.31 -17.36 -4.47
C PHE A 14 -22.53 -17.31 -5.98
N ASP A 15 -23.55 -16.61 -6.39
CA ASP A 15 -23.96 -16.51 -7.79
C ASP A 15 -23.34 -15.31 -8.52
N GLU A 16 -23.73 -15.11 -9.76
CA GLU A 16 -23.25 -14.02 -10.60
C GLU A 16 -23.80 -12.66 -10.14
N ARG A 17 -24.96 -12.63 -9.52
CA ARG A 17 -25.56 -11.40 -8.94
C ARG A 17 -24.77 -10.95 -7.73
N ASP A 18 -24.40 -11.87 -6.85
CA ASP A 18 -23.57 -11.59 -5.68
C ASP A 18 -22.20 -11.04 -6.12
N PHE A 19 -21.56 -11.71 -7.08
CA PHE A 19 -20.27 -11.25 -7.59
C PHE A 19 -20.35 -9.84 -8.17
N ARG A 20 -21.35 -9.53 -9.00
CA ARG A 20 -21.55 -8.19 -9.56
C ARG A 20 -21.79 -7.13 -8.47
N ARG A 21 -22.53 -7.50 -7.41
CA ARG A 21 -22.75 -6.62 -6.24
C ARG A 21 -21.45 -6.32 -5.53
N VAL A 22 -20.60 -7.33 -5.26
CA VAL A 22 -19.26 -7.16 -4.69
C VAL A 22 -18.41 -6.25 -5.56
N CYS A 23 -18.38 -6.47 -6.88
CA CYS A 23 -17.61 -5.62 -7.81
C CYS A 23 -18.02 -4.15 -7.74
N ARG A 24 -19.33 -3.87 -7.68
CA ARG A 24 -19.83 -2.50 -7.53
C ARG A 24 -19.41 -1.90 -6.19
N MET A 25 -19.69 -2.60 -5.09
CA MET A 25 -19.40 -2.13 -3.74
C MET A 25 -17.92 -1.79 -3.55
N ILE A 26 -17.01 -2.69 -3.95
CA ILE A 26 -15.56 -2.46 -3.75
C ILE A 26 -15.03 -1.36 -4.69
N ARG A 27 -15.58 -1.23 -5.90
CA ARG A 27 -15.24 -0.15 -6.80
C ARG A 27 -15.67 1.20 -6.22
N ASP A 28 -16.89 1.31 -5.74
CA ASP A 28 -17.47 2.57 -5.24
C ASP A 28 -16.78 3.00 -3.92
N ARG A 29 -16.29 2.06 -3.12
CA ARG A 29 -15.68 2.33 -1.80
C ARG A 29 -14.15 2.45 -1.83
N ALA A 30 -13.48 1.71 -2.71
CA ALA A 30 -12.01 1.61 -2.74
C ALA A 30 -11.41 1.79 -4.14
N GLY A 31 -12.21 2.04 -5.19
CA GLY A 31 -11.75 2.17 -6.58
C GLY A 31 -11.27 0.87 -7.21
N ILE A 32 -11.34 -0.23 -6.49
CA ILE A 32 -10.78 -1.51 -6.95
C ILE A 32 -11.66 -2.12 -8.03
N HIS A 33 -11.09 -2.27 -9.22
CA HIS A 33 -11.74 -2.94 -10.34
C HIS A 33 -11.46 -4.45 -10.31
N LEU A 34 -12.49 -5.27 -10.04
CA LEU A 34 -12.39 -6.72 -10.02
C LEU A 34 -12.80 -7.31 -11.37
N HIS A 35 -11.87 -7.99 -12.03
CA HIS A 35 -12.15 -8.74 -13.26
C HIS A 35 -12.91 -10.04 -12.98
N PRO A 36 -13.75 -10.55 -13.94
CA PRO A 36 -14.55 -11.77 -13.76
C PRO A 36 -13.74 -13.01 -13.33
N HIS A 37 -12.50 -13.14 -13.77
CA HIS A 37 -11.62 -14.26 -13.38
C HIS A 37 -11.22 -14.25 -11.89
N LYS A 38 -11.52 -13.18 -11.15
CA LYS A 38 -11.25 -13.08 -9.70
C LYS A 38 -12.39 -13.63 -8.83
N ARG A 39 -13.46 -14.17 -9.43
CA ARG A 39 -14.64 -14.65 -8.72
C ARG A 39 -14.32 -15.66 -7.61
N ASP A 40 -13.45 -16.64 -7.88
CA ASP A 40 -13.07 -17.66 -6.90
C ASP A 40 -12.24 -17.07 -5.75
N MET A 41 -11.37 -16.11 -6.03
CA MET A 41 -10.63 -15.37 -5.02
C MET A 41 -11.59 -14.57 -4.12
N VAL A 42 -12.55 -13.86 -4.71
CA VAL A 42 -13.57 -13.09 -3.98
C VAL A 42 -14.37 -14.01 -3.07
N TYR A 43 -14.88 -15.11 -3.63
CA TYR A 43 -15.57 -16.13 -2.84
C TYR A 43 -14.74 -16.61 -1.65
N SER A 44 -13.54 -17.08 -1.89
CA SER A 44 -12.65 -17.63 -0.85
C SER A 44 -12.35 -16.64 0.28
N ARG A 45 -12.21 -15.36 -0.07
CA ARG A 45 -11.89 -14.29 0.90
C ARG A 45 -13.11 -13.89 1.70
N LEU A 46 -14.25 -13.66 1.06
CA LEU A 46 -15.48 -13.23 1.71
C LEU A 46 -16.17 -14.37 2.48
N ALA A 47 -16.08 -15.64 2.05
CA ALA A 47 -16.59 -16.79 2.80
C ALA A 47 -16.02 -16.85 4.24
N ARG A 48 -14.78 -16.38 4.43
CA ARG A 48 -14.19 -16.27 5.78
C ARG A 48 -14.93 -15.24 6.65
N ARG A 49 -15.39 -14.14 6.03
CA ARG A 49 -16.15 -13.09 6.72
C ARG A 49 -17.55 -13.56 7.05
N VAL A 50 -18.24 -14.16 6.06
CA VAL A 50 -19.57 -14.76 6.23
C VAL A 50 -19.57 -15.73 7.42
N ARG A 51 -18.57 -16.63 7.46
CA ARG A 51 -18.41 -17.60 8.57
C ARG A 51 -18.09 -16.92 9.91
N ALA A 52 -17.20 -15.92 9.91
CA ALA A 52 -16.80 -15.21 11.14
C ALA A 52 -17.98 -14.47 11.79
N LEU A 53 -18.95 -14.02 10.98
CA LEU A 53 -20.18 -13.38 11.45
C LEU A 53 -21.34 -14.36 11.70
N GLY A 54 -21.12 -15.66 11.53
CA GLY A 54 -22.15 -16.68 11.72
C GLY A 54 -23.31 -16.60 10.71
N MET A 55 -23.07 -16.02 9.54
CA MET A 55 -24.07 -15.87 8.49
C MET A 55 -24.10 -17.11 7.58
N GLU A 56 -25.25 -17.41 6.99
CA GLU A 56 -25.45 -18.57 6.14
C GLU A 56 -25.45 -18.26 4.64
N LYS A 57 -25.66 -16.99 4.27
CA LYS A 57 -25.79 -16.58 2.86
C LYS A 57 -24.94 -15.35 2.54
N PHE A 58 -24.36 -15.33 1.34
CA PHE A 58 -23.66 -14.15 0.85
C PHE A 58 -24.56 -12.92 0.71
N GLY A 59 -25.81 -13.11 0.28
CA GLY A 59 -26.77 -12.02 0.18
C GLY A 59 -26.95 -11.28 1.50
N ASP A 60 -27.17 -12.02 2.59
CA ASP A 60 -27.36 -11.45 3.93
C ASP A 60 -26.10 -10.72 4.41
N TYR A 61 -24.92 -11.25 4.11
CA TYR A 61 -23.65 -10.60 4.40
C TYR A 61 -23.49 -9.28 3.62
N LEU A 62 -23.81 -9.27 2.33
CA LEU A 62 -23.72 -8.05 1.51
C LEU A 62 -24.77 -7.02 1.95
N ASP A 63 -25.95 -7.44 2.36
CA ASP A 63 -26.96 -6.56 2.97
C ASP A 63 -26.43 -5.93 4.25
N HIS A 64 -25.80 -6.72 5.12
CA HIS A 64 -25.18 -6.23 6.35
C HIS A 64 -24.09 -5.17 6.07
N VAL A 65 -23.17 -5.43 5.13
CA VAL A 65 -22.13 -4.45 4.76
C VAL A 65 -22.73 -3.14 4.25
N GLU A 66 -23.86 -3.17 3.51
CA GLU A 66 -24.50 -1.97 2.97
C GLU A 66 -25.35 -1.23 4.03
N THR A 67 -26.01 -1.95 4.94
CA THR A 67 -26.91 -1.37 5.93
C THR A 67 -26.22 -0.93 7.21
N ASP A 68 -25.10 -1.57 7.57
CA ASP A 68 -24.29 -1.22 8.74
C ASP A 68 -22.80 -1.12 8.35
N PRO A 69 -22.43 -0.08 7.58
CA PRO A 69 -21.05 0.09 7.09
C PRO A 69 -20.06 0.30 8.24
N ASP A 70 -20.45 0.87 9.36
CA ASP A 70 -19.55 1.09 10.49
C ASP A 70 -19.09 -0.22 11.12
N ALA A 71 -19.94 -1.26 11.08
CA ALA A 71 -19.60 -2.56 11.64
C ALA A 71 -18.71 -3.42 10.73
N GLU A 72 -18.93 -3.43 9.41
CA GLU A 72 -18.32 -4.46 8.55
C GLU A 72 -17.64 -3.93 7.26
N LEU A 73 -17.91 -2.72 6.81
CA LEU A 73 -17.34 -2.20 5.55
C LEU A 73 -15.81 -2.29 5.53
N GLN A 74 -15.15 -1.96 6.62
CA GLN A 74 -13.69 -2.06 6.72
C GLN A 74 -13.21 -3.51 6.61
N GLY A 75 -13.92 -4.46 7.22
CA GLY A 75 -13.66 -5.89 7.10
C GLY A 75 -13.82 -6.41 5.66
N PHE A 76 -14.86 -5.94 4.97
CA PHE A 76 -15.09 -6.22 3.56
C PHE A 76 -13.97 -5.70 2.66
N ILE A 77 -13.54 -4.45 2.84
CA ILE A 77 -12.43 -3.84 2.10
C ILE A 77 -11.13 -4.63 2.36
N ASN A 78 -10.77 -4.85 3.62
CA ASN A 78 -9.56 -5.57 4.00
C ASN A 78 -9.53 -6.99 3.42
N ALA A 79 -10.67 -7.66 3.29
CA ALA A 79 -10.73 -8.99 2.70
C ALA A 79 -10.43 -9.00 1.20
N LEU A 80 -10.73 -7.91 0.49
CA LEU A 80 -10.62 -7.84 -0.97
C LEU A 80 -9.34 -7.15 -1.46
N THR A 81 -8.61 -6.44 -0.62
CA THR A 81 -7.32 -5.84 -0.95
C THR A 81 -6.26 -6.88 -1.29
N THR A 82 -5.29 -6.51 -2.11
CA THR A 82 -4.17 -7.38 -2.48
C THR A 82 -2.87 -6.71 -2.05
N ASN A 83 -2.20 -7.29 -1.09
CA ASN A 83 -1.12 -6.68 -0.32
C ASN A 83 0.26 -7.30 -0.60
N LEU A 84 0.54 -7.64 -1.87
CA LEU A 84 1.84 -8.21 -2.25
C LEU A 84 2.94 -7.13 -2.24
N THR A 85 3.88 -7.27 -1.33
CA THR A 85 5.01 -6.35 -1.17
C THR A 85 6.28 -7.09 -0.76
N SER A 86 7.43 -6.43 -0.86
CA SER A 86 8.73 -6.94 -0.37
C SER A 86 9.67 -5.78 -0.08
N PHE A 87 10.66 -6.02 0.78
CA PHE A 87 11.74 -5.07 1.03
C PHE A 87 12.49 -4.73 -0.26
N PHE A 88 12.72 -3.44 -0.52
CA PHE A 88 13.43 -2.91 -1.68
C PHE A 88 12.88 -3.39 -3.04
N ARG A 89 11.57 -3.64 -3.14
CA ARG A 89 10.91 -3.93 -4.41
C ARG A 89 11.19 -2.81 -5.41
N GLU A 90 11.68 -3.15 -6.63
CA GLU A 90 12.09 -2.18 -7.66
C GLU A 90 13.19 -1.23 -7.13
N SER A 91 14.34 -1.81 -6.80
CA SER A 91 15.44 -1.19 -6.03
C SER A 91 15.95 0.15 -6.57
N HIS A 92 15.85 0.38 -7.89
CA HIS A 92 16.26 1.62 -8.52
C HIS A 92 15.57 2.89 -7.98
N HIS A 93 14.35 2.75 -7.42
CA HIS A 93 13.66 3.86 -6.76
C HIS A 93 14.35 4.31 -5.47
N PHE A 94 14.90 3.36 -4.72
CA PHE A 94 15.60 3.67 -3.48
C PHE A 94 16.97 4.30 -3.76
N ASP A 95 17.62 3.93 -4.87
CA ASP A 95 18.85 4.59 -5.35
C ASP A 95 18.57 6.05 -5.73
N ALA A 96 17.49 6.29 -6.51
CA ALA A 96 17.07 7.64 -6.88
C ALA A 96 16.65 8.47 -5.66
N LEU A 97 15.95 7.85 -4.69
CA LEU A 97 15.62 8.51 -3.42
C LEU A 97 16.88 8.87 -2.64
N ALA A 98 17.84 7.97 -2.51
CA ALA A 98 19.09 8.23 -1.78
C ALA A 98 19.88 9.41 -2.38
N GLU A 99 19.92 9.52 -3.71
CA GLU A 99 20.51 10.65 -4.41
C GLU A 99 19.76 11.94 -4.10
N HIS A 100 18.42 11.92 -4.22
CA HIS A 100 17.57 13.07 -3.93
C HIS A 100 17.72 13.54 -2.47
N LEU A 101 17.75 12.63 -1.49
CA LEU A 101 17.94 12.94 -0.08
C LEU A 101 19.26 13.66 0.22
N ARG A 102 20.36 13.28 -0.47
CA ARG A 102 21.67 13.94 -0.30
C ARG A 102 21.66 15.40 -0.76
N THR A 103 20.79 15.75 -1.72
CA THR A 103 20.66 17.14 -2.21
C THR A 103 19.79 18.02 -1.31
N ARG A 104 18.96 17.44 -0.44
CA ARG A 104 18.00 18.18 0.40
C ARG A 104 18.59 18.80 1.68
N GLY A 105 19.80 18.46 2.04
CA GLY A 105 20.38 18.96 3.29
C GLY A 105 19.76 18.29 4.52
N ARG A 106 19.78 19.02 5.67
CA ARG A 106 19.35 18.49 6.98
C ARG A 106 18.08 19.15 7.53
N ASP A 107 17.30 19.84 6.75
CA ASP A 107 16.18 20.68 7.19
C ASP A 107 14.82 19.96 7.30
N GLY A 108 14.84 18.67 7.52
CA GLY A 108 13.62 17.90 7.74
C GLY A 108 12.92 17.48 6.45
N VAL A 109 13.22 16.28 5.97
CA VAL A 109 12.62 15.68 4.78
C VAL A 109 11.32 14.95 5.11
N ARG A 110 10.31 15.10 4.26
CA ARG A 110 9.01 14.44 4.39
C ARG A 110 8.77 13.51 3.21
N ILE A 111 8.49 12.24 3.51
CA ILE A 111 8.17 11.21 2.51
C ILE A 111 6.76 10.69 2.78
N TRP A 112 5.98 10.47 1.72
CA TRP A 112 4.68 9.81 1.81
C TRP A 112 4.68 8.52 1.00
N CYS A 113 4.41 7.40 1.66
CA CYS A 113 4.15 6.09 1.07
C CYS A 113 2.64 5.83 1.18
N ASN A 114 1.90 5.90 0.08
CA ASN A 114 0.44 5.91 0.12
C ASN A 114 -0.22 4.55 -0.14
N ALA A 115 0.56 3.48 -0.25
CA ALA A 115 0.14 2.08 -0.31
C ALA A 115 1.13 1.22 0.48
N ALA A 116 1.15 1.44 1.80
CA ALA A 116 2.18 0.92 2.70
C ALA A 116 2.17 -0.59 2.86
N SER A 117 1.01 -1.24 2.62
CA SER A 117 0.83 -2.68 2.81
C SER A 117 1.33 -3.13 4.18
N THR A 118 2.02 -4.25 4.25
CA THR A 118 2.59 -4.81 5.49
C THR A 118 3.88 -4.11 5.97
N GLY A 119 4.28 -2.99 5.36
CA GLY A 119 5.32 -2.08 5.87
C GLY A 119 6.70 -2.26 5.26
N GLU A 120 6.93 -3.22 4.38
CA GLU A 120 8.24 -3.46 3.78
C GLU A 120 8.75 -2.24 3.00
N GLU A 121 7.86 -1.52 2.28
CA GLU A 121 8.23 -0.31 1.55
C GLU A 121 8.55 0.86 2.50
N PRO A 122 7.69 1.27 3.46
CA PRO A 122 8.03 2.32 4.42
C PRO A 122 9.35 2.06 5.17
N TYR A 123 9.60 0.81 5.58
CA TYR A 123 10.87 0.49 6.23
C TYR A 123 12.05 0.50 5.28
N SER A 124 11.86 0.16 4.00
CA SER A 124 12.92 0.32 2.99
C SER A 124 13.26 1.80 2.77
N LEU A 125 12.26 2.70 2.81
CA LEU A 125 12.46 4.15 2.77
C LEU A 125 13.26 4.64 3.99
N ALA A 126 12.91 4.16 5.19
CA ALA A 126 13.63 4.50 6.43
C ALA A 126 15.09 4.01 6.40
N ILE A 127 15.33 2.79 5.92
CA ILE A 127 16.69 2.24 5.75
C ILE A 127 17.47 3.11 4.74
N THR A 128 16.86 3.44 3.59
CA THR A 128 17.48 4.30 2.58
C THR A 128 17.87 5.67 3.15
N ALA A 129 17.00 6.27 3.95
CA ALA A 129 17.29 7.53 4.62
C ALA A 129 18.47 7.40 5.61
N CYS A 130 18.49 6.35 6.45
CA CYS A 130 19.60 6.09 7.35
C CYS A 130 20.94 5.94 6.60
N GLU A 131 20.95 5.21 5.48
CA GLU A 131 22.13 4.99 4.65
C GLU A 131 22.58 6.28 3.95
N ALA A 132 21.62 7.08 3.43
CA ALA A 132 21.91 8.33 2.73
C ALA A 132 22.55 9.39 3.62
N PHE A 133 22.07 9.49 4.89
CA PHE A 133 22.58 10.44 5.88
C PHE A 133 23.68 9.87 6.78
N GLY A 134 24.00 8.58 6.70
CA GLY A 134 25.01 7.92 7.53
C GLY A 134 24.67 7.88 9.03
N THR A 135 23.39 7.89 9.41
CA THR A 135 22.92 7.91 10.81
C THR A 135 21.66 7.08 10.98
N MET A 136 21.41 6.56 12.18
CA MET A 136 20.17 5.86 12.52
C MET A 136 19.00 6.80 12.83
N THR A 137 19.25 8.11 12.93
CA THR A 137 18.26 9.14 13.22
C THR A 137 18.36 10.29 12.20
N PRO A 138 18.15 10.02 10.90
CA PRO A 138 18.16 11.07 9.89
C PRO A 138 17.00 12.04 10.10
N PRO A 139 17.08 13.30 9.63
CA PRO A 139 16.01 14.28 9.74
C PRO A 139 14.89 13.99 8.71
N VAL A 140 14.35 12.78 8.74
CA VAL A 140 13.33 12.29 7.80
C VAL A 140 12.11 11.83 8.57
N ARG A 141 10.93 12.22 8.08
CA ARG A 141 9.63 11.73 8.55
C ARG A 141 8.90 11.06 7.40
N ILE A 142 8.36 9.89 7.66
CA ILE A 142 7.65 9.09 6.67
C ILE A 142 6.20 8.95 7.12
N LEU A 143 5.27 9.41 6.30
CA LEU A 143 3.86 9.08 6.43
C LEU A 143 3.61 7.82 5.59
N ALA A 144 3.11 6.78 6.21
CA ALA A 144 2.78 5.52 5.57
C ALA A 144 1.26 5.28 5.68
N THR A 145 0.57 5.28 4.55
CA THR A 145 -0.89 5.12 4.54
C THR A 145 -1.33 3.92 3.72
N ASP A 146 -2.45 3.33 4.10
CA ASP A 146 -3.11 2.27 3.34
C ASP A 146 -4.61 2.29 3.66
N ILE A 147 -5.42 1.76 2.77
CA ILE A 147 -6.85 1.58 3.01
C ILE A 147 -7.12 0.35 3.91
N ASP A 148 -6.22 -0.64 3.88
CA ASP A 148 -6.32 -1.88 4.65
C ASP A 148 -5.72 -1.70 6.06
N THR A 149 -6.59 -1.60 7.05
CA THR A 149 -6.18 -1.40 8.45
C THR A 149 -5.44 -2.60 9.05
N ASN A 150 -5.68 -3.83 8.57
CA ASN A 150 -4.99 -5.02 9.06
C ASN A 150 -3.51 -5.02 8.68
N VAL A 151 -3.20 -4.59 7.45
CA VAL A 151 -1.80 -4.49 7.01
C VAL A 151 -1.08 -3.36 7.72
N LEU A 152 -1.75 -2.23 7.99
CA LEU A 152 -1.17 -1.15 8.78
C LEU A 152 -0.83 -1.59 10.22
N HIS A 153 -1.71 -2.36 10.86
CA HIS A 153 -1.40 -2.95 12.17
C HIS A 153 -0.19 -3.89 12.12
N THR A 154 -0.05 -4.67 11.04
CA THR A 154 1.10 -5.53 10.82
C THR A 154 2.37 -4.71 10.61
N ALA A 155 2.29 -3.68 9.77
CA ALA A 155 3.38 -2.75 9.50
C ALA A 155 3.86 -2.03 10.78
N ALA A 156 2.93 -1.51 11.59
CA ALA A 156 3.25 -0.81 12.82
C ALA A 156 3.99 -1.69 13.86
N ARG A 157 3.69 -2.99 13.91
CA ARG A 157 4.44 -3.93 14.76
C ARG A 157 5.90 -4.13 14.29
N GLY A 158 6.16 -4.00 13.00
CA GLY A 158 7.48 -4.17 12.38
C GLY A 158 8.11 -5.54 12.61
N VAL A 159 7.29 -6.59 12.75
CA VAL A 159 7.75 -7.97 13.00
C VAL A 159 7.49 -8.82 11.76
N TYR A 160 8.51 -9.48 11.28
CA TYR A 160 8.49 -10.26 10.04
C TYR A 160 9.11 -11.64 10.23
N PRO A 161 8.65 -12.67 9.49
CA PRO A 161 9.42 -13.90 9.30
C PRO A 161 10.82 -13.57 8.73
N VAL A 162 11.86 -14.27 9.19
CA VAL A 162 13.25 -14.04 8.74
C VAL A 162 13.38 -14.17 7.21
N GLU A 163 12.56 -15.02 6.59
CA GLU A 163 12.53 -15.23 5.14
C GLU A 163 12.22 -13.96 4.37
N ARG A 164 11.42 -13.05 4.93
CA ARG A 164 11.08 -11.76 4.31
C ARG A 164 12.28 -10.83 4.14
N VAL A 165 13.27 -10.95 5.02
CA VAL A 165 14.49 -10.13 5.01
C VAL A 165 15.71 -10.82 4.38
N ASN A 166 15.58 -12.07 3.94
CA ASN A 166 16.68 -12.83 3.38
C ASN A 166 17.25 -12.26 2.07
N THR A 167 16.46 -11.47 1.35
CA THR A 167 16.91 -10.74 0.15
C THR A 167 17.82 -9.56 0.48
N LEU A 168 17.84 -9.11 1.73
CA LEU A 168 18.70 -8.02 2.19
C LEU A 168 20.12 -8.51 2.47
N SER A 169 21.11 -7.62 2.26
CA SER A 169 22.49 -7.91 2.63
C SER A 169 22.61 -8.22 4.13
N LEU A 170 23.61 -9.02 4.48
CA LEU A 170 23.88 -9.35 5.88
C LEU A 170 24.12 -8.09 6.74
N GLN A 171 24.76 -7.07 6.14
CA GLN A 171 24.99 -5.78 6.77
C GLN A 171 23.67 -5.09 7.13
N ARG A 172 22.73 -4.93 6.16
CA ARG A 172 21.41 -4.32 6.41
C ARG A 172 20.63 -5.10 7.47
N ARG A 173 20.63 -6.43 7.42
CA ARG A 173 19.95 -7.26 8.42
C ARG A 173 20.48 -7.05 9.84
N ARG A 174 21.81 -6.95 10.02
CA ARG A 174 22.42 -6.70 11.33
C ARG A 174 22.22 -5.26 11.81
N GLN A 175 22.27 -4.33 10.90
CA GLN A 175 22.17 -2.90 11.21
C GLN A 175 20.75 -2.47 11.55
N PHE A 176 19.72 -2.96 10.85
CA PHE A 176 18.36 -2.45 10.91
C PHE A 176 17.34 -3.38 11.55
N PHE A 177 17.69 -4.64 11.81
CA PHE A 177 16.78 -5.61 12.40
C PHE A 177 17.36 -6.24 13.67
N GLN A 178 16.45 -6.64 14.55
CA GLN A 178 16.71 -7.47 15.72
C GLN A 178 16.21 -8.89 15.43
N ARG A 179 17.05 -9.89 15.62
CA ARG A 179 16.67 -11.30 15.46
C ARG A 179 15.93 -11.78 16.69
N GLY A 180 14.82 -12.46 16.50
CA GLY A 180 14.09 -13.11 17.58
C GLY A 180 14.81 -14.35 18.11
N SER A 181 14.58 -14.65 19.38
CA SER A 181 15.10 -15.82 20.10
C SER A 181 14.01 -16.48 20.94
N GLY A 182 14.23 -17.70 21.39
CA GLY A 182 13.26 -18.45 22.19
C GLY A 182 11.93 -18.60 21.46
N ALA A 183 10.83 -18.16 22.05
CA ALA A 183 9.48 -18.21 21.48
C ALA A 183 9.34 -17.38 20.19
N ASN A 184 10.24 -16.43 19.94
CA ASN A 184 10.26 -15.60 18.72
C ASN A 184 11.32 -16.10 17.70
N ALA A 185 11.87 -17.31 17.85
CA ALA A 185 12.77 -17.88 16.86
C ALA A 185 12.09 -17.94 15.48
N GLY A 186 12.84 -17.61 14.42
CA GLY A 186 12.29 -17.51 13.05
C GLY A 186 11.67 -16.15 12.71
N LEU A 187 11.57 -15.23 13.67
CA LEU A 187 11.12 -13.85 13.45
C LEU A 187 12.29 -12.87 13.54
N CYS A 188 12.09 -11.70 12.92
CA CYS A 188 12.92 -10.52 13.12
C CYS A 188 12.03 -9.30 13.30
N ARG A 189 12.55 -8.29 14.02
CA ARG A 189 11.85 -7.02 14.25
C ARG A 189 12.69 -5.87 13.73
N VAL A 190 12.06 -4.93 13.07
CA VAL A 190 12.68 -3.65 12.69
C VAL A 190 13.08 -2.90 13.97
N LYS A 191 14.27 -2.29 13.98
CA LYS A 191 14.75 -1.53 15.14
C LYS A 191 13.86 -0.32 15.45
N PRO A 192 13.72 0.05 16.74
CA PRO A 192 12.85 1.15 17.17
C PRO A 192 13.15 2.49 16.48
N GLU A 193 14.42 2.76 16.15
CA GLU A 193 14.85 3.99 15.50
C GLU A 193 14.18 4.18 14.12
N LEU A 194 14.02 3.08 13.36
CA LEU A 194 13.31 3.13 12.08
C LEU A 194 11.79 3.28 12.29
N GLN A 195 11.25 2.58 13.30
CA GLN A 195 9.82 2.69 13.61
C GLN A 195 9.45 4.13 14.01
N ALA A 196 10.31 4.81 14.75
CA ALA A 196 10.11 6.18 15.19
C ALA A 196 10.10 7.22 14.04
N MET A 197 10.60 6.86 12.86
CA MET A 197 10.56 7.72 11.67
C MET A 197 9.21 7.65 10.93
N ILE A 198 8.38 6.64 11.20
CA ILE A 198 7.21 6.30 10.38
C ILE A 198 5.92 6.48 11.19
N GLU A 199 5.01 7.26 10.65
CA GLU A 199 3.62 7.35 11.10
C GLU A 199 2.74 6.49 10.19
N PHE A 200 2.06 5.50 10.76
CA PHE A 200 1.09 4.67 10.04
C PHE A 200 -0.32 5.18 10.24
N ARG A 201 -1.05 5.45 9.15
CA ARG A 201 -2.40 6.01 9.20
C ARG A 201 -3.30 5.41 8.10
N PRO A 202 -4.56 5.05 8.42
CA PRO A 202 -5.54 4.66 7.41
C PRO A 202 -5.84 5.86 6.49
N LEU A 203 -5.89 5.60 5.18
CA LEU A 203 -6.25 6.60 4.19
C LEU A 203 -6.79 5.91 2.93
N ASN A 204 -7.92 6.39 2.44
CA ASN A 204 -8.46 5.99 1.15
C ASN A 204 -8.06 7.03 0.09
N LEU A 205 -7.38 6.58 -0.97
CA LEU A 205 -6.98 7.46 -2.09
C LEU A 205 -8.17 8.03 -2.89
N LEU A 206 -9.38 7.49 -2.70
CA LEU A 206 -10.61 8.06 -3.27
C LEU A 206 -11.21 9.20 -2.44
N SER A 207 -10.76 9.42 -1.19
CA SER A 207 -11.26 10.53 -0.39
C SER A 207 -11.03 11.86 -1.09
N GLU A 208 -12.00 12.76 -1.02
CA GLU A 208 -11.91 14.10 -1.63
C GLU A 208 -10.81 14.94 -0.98
N ASP A 209 -10.67 14.83 0.34
CA ASP A 209 -9.61 15.46 1.13
C ASP A 209 -8.87 14.41 1.96
N TYR A 210 -7.54 14.45 1.88
CA TYR A 210 -6.67 13.58 2.67
C TYR A 210 -6.36 14.14 4.07
N GLY A 211 -6.71 15.40 4.35
CA GLY A 211 -6.34 16.09 5.57
C GLY A 211 -4.81 16.22 5.74
N LEU A 212 -4.07 16.28 4.65
CA LEU A 212 -2.61 16.32 4.62
C LEU A 212 -2.10 17.73 4.27
N ARG A 213 -1.06 18.16 4.97
CA ARG A 213 -0.28 19.33 4.57
C ARG A 213 0.68 18.94 3.45
N GLY A 214 0.72 19.72 2.38
CA GLY A 214 1.67 19.59 1.28
C GLY A 214 3.13 19.76 1.71
N GLY A 215 4.04 19.69 0.72
CA GLY A 215 5.48 19.81 0.92
C GLY A 215 6.16 18.45 1.17
N PHE A 216 5.67 17.37 0.54
CA PHE A 216 6.38 16.09 0.53
C PHE A 216 7.54 16.14 -0.49
N ASP A 217 8.75 15.85 -0.02
CA ASP A 217 9.96 15.76 -0.87
C ASP A 217 9.93 14.52 -1.77
N ALA A 218 9.23 13.48 -1.34
CA ALA A 218 9.01 12.28 -2.13
C ALA A 218 7.64 11.65 -1.82
N VAL A 219 6.93 11.22 -2.86
CA VAL A 219 5.70 10.44 -2.75
C VAL A 219 5.88 9.11 -3.46
N PHE A 220 5.68 8.01 -2.74
CA PHE A 220 5.69 6.65 -3.25
C PHE A 220 4.24 6.17 -3.41
N CYS A 221 3.77 6.16 -4.66
CA CYS A 221 2.46 5.67 -5.07
C CYS A 221 2.66 4.48 -6.01
N ARG A 222 3.02 3.35 -5.46
CA ARG A 222 3.53 2.22 -6.22
C ARG A 222 2.63 1.00 -6.12
N ASN A 223 2.34 0.40 -7.28
CA ASN A 223 1.58 -0.83 -7.37
C ASN A 223 0.15 -0.76 -6.77
N VAL A 224 -0.45 0.41 -6.77
CA VAL A 224 -1.82 0.68 -6.31
C VAL A 224 -2.69 1.24 -7.44
N MET A 225 -2.15 2.11 -8.29
CA MET A 225 -2.88 2.71 -9.41
C MET A 225 -3.32 1.68 -10.46
N ILE A 226 -2.67 0.51 -10.50
CA ILE A 226 -3.06 -0.62 -11.36
C ILE A 226 -4.48 -1.15 -11.10
N TYR A 227 -5.05 -0.85 -9.94
CA TYR A 227 -6.41 -1.25 -9.57
C TYR A 227 -7.47 -0.25 -9.99
N PHE A 228 -7.08 0.96 -10.41
CA PHE A 228 -7.95 2.04 -10.80
C PHE A 228 -8.06 2.18 -12.32
N ASP A 229 -9.20 2.58 -12.81
CA ASP A 229 -9.35 3.02 -14.19
C ASP A 229 -8.66 4.38 -14.43
N LYS A 230 -8.52 4.79 -15.71
CA LYS A 230 -7.77 5.99 -16.06
C LYS A 230 -8.37 7.29 -15.52
N ALA A 231 -9.68 7.37 -15.42
CA ALA A 231 -10.36 8.53 -14.85
C ALA A 231 -10.05 8.64 -13.35
N THR A 232 -10.21 7.56 -12.61
CA THR A 232 -9.88 7.48 -11.18
C THR A 232 -8.40 7.74 -10.91
N GLN A 233 -7.48 7.20 -11.75
CA GLN A 233 -6.05 7.51 -11.65
C GLN A 233 -5.79 9.00 -11.77
N TYR A 234 -6.44 9.67 -12.72
CA TYR A 234 -6.29 11.11 -12.93
C TYR A 234 -6.80 11.91 -11.72
N GLU A 235 -7.98 11.59 -11.20
CA GLU A 235 -8.55 12.22 -10.01
C GLU A 235 -7.65 12.05 -8.77
N VAL A 236 -7.08 10.85 -8.55
CA VAL A 236 -6.13 10.62 -7.46
C VAL A 236 -4.88 11.47 -7.65
N LEU A 237 -4.34 11.55 -8.88
CA LEU A 237 -3.18 12.40 -9.16
C LEU A 237 -3.47 13.88 -8.93
N GLN A 238 -4.67 14.38 -9.30
CA GLN A 238 -5.08 15.77 -9.02
C GLN A 238 -5.04 16.11 -7.52
N ARG A 239 -5.27 15.13 -6.63
CA ARG A 239 -5.21 15.32 -5.17
C ARG A 239 -3.81 15.09 -4.59
N VAL A 240 -3.03 14.16 -5.17
CA VAL A 240 -1.69 13.81 -4.68
C VAL A 240 -0.64 14.82 -5.11
N VAL A 241 -0.66 15.25 -6.38
CA VAL A 241 0.43 16.06 -6.96
C VAL A 241 0.59 17.43 -6.27
N PRO A 242 -0.48 18.15 -5.88
CA PRO A 242 -0.36 19.40 -5.13
C PRO A 242 0.29 19.25 -3.74
N LEU A 243 0.34 18.03 -3.21
CA LEU A 243 1.01 17.75 -1.93
C LEU A 243 2.53 17.55 -2.06
N ILE A 244 3.04 17.39 -3.28
CA ILE A 244 4.46 17.22 -3.55
C ILE A 244 5.13 18.59 -3.52
N ALA A 245 6.32 18.70 -2.92
CA ALA A 245 7.13 19.90 -3.00
C ALA A 245 7.48 20.23 -4.47
N PRO A 246 7.68 21.51 -4.85
CA PRO A 246 7.92 21.90 -6.26
C PRO A 246 9.07 21.14 -6.93
N ASP A 247 10.08 20.77 -6.19
CA ASP A 247 11.25 19.99 -6.63
C ASP A 247 11.22 18.54 -6.09
N GLY A 248 10.09 18.11 -5.53
CA GLY A 248 9.86 16.76 -5.02
C GLY A 248 9.71 15.72 -6.13
N LEU A 249 9.75 14.45 -5.74
CA LEU A 249 9.67 13.31 -6.64
C LEU A 249 8.40 12.48 -6.37
N PHE A 250 7.80 11.98 -7.44
CA PHE A 250 6.73 11.00 -7.41
C PHE A 250 7.23 9.69 -8.00
N PHE A 251 7.09 8.59 -7.27
CA PHE A 251 7.51 7.25 -7.66
C PHE A 251 6.30 6.37 -7.92
N ALA A 252 6.26 5.73 -9.08
CA ALA A 252 5.22 4.79 -9.49
C ALA A 252 5.79 3.38 -9.66
N GLY A 253 4.95 2.35 -9.58
CA GLY A 253 5.37 0.97 -9.87
C GLY A 253 5.65 0.75 -11.37
N HIS A 254 6.44 -0.27 -11.68
CA HIS A 254 6.92 -0.52 -13.06
C HIS A 254 5.79 -0.80 -14.08
N SER A 255 4.63 -1.27 -13.63
CA SER A 255 3.47 -1.53 -14.50
C SER A 255 2.52 -0.32 -14.61
N GLU A 256 2.87 0.81 -14.02
CA GLU A 256 2.06 2.03 -13.99
C GLU A 256 2.59 3.05 -14.99
N SER A 257 1.69 3.67 -15.74
CA SER A 257 2.01 4.69 -16.75
C SER A 257 0.97 5.80 -16.73
N PHE A 258 1.43 7.05 -16.72
CA PHE A 258 0.62 8.24 -16.56
C PHE A 258 0.65 9.19 -17.77
N GLY A 259 0.83 8.65 -18.98
CA GLY A 259 0.79 9.45 -20.20
C GLY A 259 -0.52 10.23 -20.41
N HIS A 260 -1.61 9.80 -19.75
CA HIS A 260 -2.91 10.48 -19.74
C HIS A 260 -3.00 11.65 -18.75
N ALA A 261 -1.97 11.86 -17.91
CA ALA A 261 -1.91 12.90 -16.87
C ALA A 261 -0.62 13.74 -16.99
N HIS A 262 -0.16 13.99 -18.22
CA HIS A 262 1.06 14.75 -18.52
C HIS A 262 0.99 16.23 -18.09
N ASP A 263 -0.22 16.74 -17.91
CA ASP A 263 -0.51 18.05 -17.38
C ASP A 263 -0.30 18.16 -15.85
N LEU A 264 -0.31 17.03 -15.15
CA LEU A 264 -0.10 16.96 -13.71
C LEU A 264 1.32 16.55 -13.33
N ILE A 265 1.91 15.56 -14.04
CA ILE A 265 3.24 15.03 -13.76
C ILE A 265 4.05 14.81 -15.04
N THR A 266 5.36 15.05 -14.95
CA THR A 266 6.31 14.89 -16.05
C THR A 266 7.38 13.84 -15.69
N PRO A 267 7.67 12.87 -16.57
CA PRO A 267 8.74 11.88 -16.34
C PRO A 267 10.10 12.56 -16.15
N CYS A 268 10.87 12.12 -15.15
CA CYS A 268 12.24 12.58 -14.92
C CYS A 268 13.22 11.42 -14.67
N GLY A 269 12.73 10.18 -14.69
CA GLY A 269 13.52 8.95 -14.53
C GLY A 269 12.68 7.73 -14.82
N ARG A 270 13.24 6.55 -14.57
CA ARG A 270 12.51 5.29 -14.73
C ARG A 270 11.39 5.20 -13.70
N THR A 271 10.12 5.28 -14.15
CA THR A 271 8.93 5.33 -13.30
C THR A 271 9.01 6.35 -12.16
N THR A 272 9.76 7.42 -12.41
CA THR A 272 9.95 8.57 -11.52
C THR A 272 9.49 9.82 -12.24
N TYR A 273 8.75 10.67 -11.53
CA TYR A 273 8.11 11.85 -12.09
C TYR A 273 8.32 13.08 -11.19
N ARG A 274 8.08 14.25 -11.73
CA ARG A 274 7.97 15.53 -11.01
C ARG A 274 6.63 16.17 -11.27
N PRO A 275 6.13 17.04 -10.38
CA PRO A 275 4.98 17.89 -10.68
C PRO A 275 5.24 18.64 -12.00
N ALA A 276 4.22 18.73 -12.87
CA ALA A 276 4.30 19.51 -14.10
C ALA A 276 4.43 21.00 -13.77
N SER A 277 5.10 21.73 -14.66
CA SER A 277 5.25 23.19 -14.53
C SER A 277 3.89 23.87 -14.51
N GLY A 278 3.55 24.58 -13.42
CA GLY A 278 2.27 25.28 -13.26
C GLY A 278 1.27 24.61 -12.28
N VAL A 279 1.52 23.40 -11.82
CA VAL A 279 0.77 22.82 -10.70
C VAL A 279 1.21 23.55 -9.43
N ARG A 280 0.31 24.29 -8.80
CA ARG A 280 0.59 24.98 -7.52
C ARG A 280 0.46 23.97 -6.36
N ALA A 281 1.47 23.94 -5.50
CA ALA A 281 1.43 23.29 -4.20
C ALA A 281 0.46 24.01 -3.25
#